data_6946c2aa77fb8b9c70d791404d8c31c1
#
_entry.id   6946c2aa77fb8b9c70d791404d8c31c1
#
_cell.length_a   1.000
_cell.length_b   1.000
_cell.length_c   1.000
_cell.angle_alpha   90.00
_cell.angle_beta   90.00
_cell.angle_gamma   90.00
#
_symmetry.space_group_name_H-M   'P 1'
#
loop_
_entity.id
_entity.type
_entity.pdbx_description
1 polymer ?
#
loop_
_entity_poly.entity_id
_entity_poly.type
_entity_poly.pdbx_seq_one_letter_code
_entity_poly.pdbx_strand_id
1 'polypeptide(L)'
;MNILIRAAIPVLLVAWTPCTFSQSASAAASPCPMQASHMGADAHHAVVESHGDQAMGFPHDKTTHHFRITEHGGAIEVTADDLKDSTNIETIRTHLAHIAQVFSEGDFSTPLFVHDSIPPGVTTMKLLKEKIHFAYQPLEGGGRVSVKSEDAVALAAIHDFLRFQITDHRTGDPLQVAAAQ
;
A
#
# COMPACT_ATOMS: atom_id res chain seq x y z
N MET A 1 72.10 28.13 -53.18
CA MET A 1 71.70 29.50 -53.50
C MET A 1 70.32 29.71 -52.99
N ASN A 2 70.22 30.24 -51.71
CA ASN A 2 69.02 30.28 -50.87
C ASN A 2 68.22 31.55 -51.15
N ILE A 3 66.95 31.42 -51.49
CA ILE A 3 66.03 32.54 -51.57
C ILE A 3 64.94 32.34 -50.50
N LEU A 4 65.01 33.17 -49.45
CA LEU A 4 64.03 33.29 -48.41
C LEU A 4 62.87 34.19 -48.89
N ILE A 5 61.67 33.63 -49.02
CA ILE A 5 60.45 34.41 -49.24
C ILE A 5 59.77 34.54 -47.95
N ARG A 6 59.70 35.74 -47.37
CA ARG A 6 58.91 36.11 -46.22
C ARG A 6 57.47 36.42 -46.67
N ALA A 7 56.49 35.59 -46.24
CA ALA A 7 55.07 35.91 -46.41
C ALA A 7 54.54 36.55 -45.10
N ALA A 8 54.04 37.77 -45.22
CA ALA A 8 53.36 38.50 -44.16
C ALA A 8 51.91 38.02 -44.05
N ILE A 9 51.53 37.60 -42.90
CA ILE A 9 50.14 37.22 -42.60
C ILE A 9 49.41 38.40 -41.90
N PRO A 10 48.29 38.92 -42.41
CA PRO A 10 47.52 39.95 -41.73
C PRO A 10 46.75 39.34 -40.58
N VAL A 11 46.93 39.91 -39.38
CA VAL A 11 46.17 39.61 -38.18
C VAL A 11 44.76 40.22 -38.29
N LEU A 12 43.75 39.42 -38.48
CA LEU A 12 42.35 39.84 -38.33
C LEU A 12 42.01 39.87 -36.87
N LEU A 13 41.78 41.05 -36.26
CA LEU A 13 41.22 41.29 -34.99
C LEU A 13 39.67 41.01 -35.03
N VAL A 14 39.24 39.85 -34.54
CA VAL A 14 37.83 39.57 -34.33
C VAL A 14 37.44 40.14 -32.97
N ALA A 15 36.65 41.20 -32.98
CA ALA A 15 36.04 41.76 -31.75
C ALA A 15 34.98 40.79 -31.23
N TRP A 16 35.25 40.16 -30.09
CA TRP A 16 34.25 39.41 -29.36
C TRP A 16 33.37 40.36 -28.55
N THR A 17 32.10 40.47 -28.92
CA THR A 17 31.06 41.08 -28.08
C THR A 17 30.61 40.05 -27.02
N PRO A 18 30.66 40.35 -25.72
CA PRO A 18 30.10 39.48 -24.73
C PRO A 18 28.57 39.53 -24.82
N CYS A 19 27.95 38.44 -25.25
CA CYS A 19 26.50 38.25 -25.12
C CYS A 19 26.20 37.99 -23.66
N THR A 20 25.66 38.97 -22.94
CA THR A 20 25.16 38.80 -21.58
C THR A 20 23.88 37.99 -21.64
N PHE A 21 24.02 36.69 -21.39
CA PHE A 21 22.89 35.78 -21.19
C PHE A 21 22.33 36.06 -19.80
N SER A 22 21.21 36.79 -19.71
CA SER A 22 20.45 36.97 -18.49
C SER A 22 19.75 35.64 -18.18
N GLN A 23 20.37 34.79 -17.37
CA GLN A 23 19.70 33.63 -16.81
C GLN A 23 18.72 34.11 -15.72
N SER A 24 17.44 34.21 -16.10
CA SER A 24 16.36 34.18 -15.12
C SER A 24 16.36 32.79 -14.50
N ALA A 25 17.06 32.63 -13.39
CA ALA A 25 16.93 31.48 -12.51
C ALA A 25 15.51 31.47 -11.93
N SER A 26 14.59 30.77 -12.59
CA SER A 26 13.38 30.32 -11.94
C SER A 26 13.83 29.33 -10.87
N ALA A 27 13.88 29.80 -9.63
CA ALA A 27 14.09 28.93 -8.47
C ALA A 27 12.85 28.01 -8.38
N ALA A 28 12.98 26.82 -8.94
CA ALA A 28 12.07 25.73 -8.62
C ALA A 28 12.23 25.50 -7.11
N ALA A 29 11.21 25.89 -6.34
CA ALA A 29 11.17 25.65 -4.91
C ALA A 29 11.28 24.12 -4.72
N SER A 30 12.39 23.65 -4.17
CA SER A 30 12.54 22.26 -3.75
C SER A 30 11.44 22.00 -2.71
N PRO A 31 10.62 20.95 -2.88
CA PRO A 31 9.60 20.63 -1.87
C PRO A 31 10.30 20.37 -0.54
N CYS A 32 9.72 20.89 0.54
CA CYS A 32 10.21 20.62 1.91
C CYS A 32 10.29 19.09 2.13
N PRO A 33 11.26 18.57 2.87
CA PRO A 33 11.41 17.13 3.13
C PRO A 33 10.14 16.46 3.66
N MET A 34 9.31 17.16 4.44
CA MET A 34 8.00 16.69 4.91
C MET A 34 6.98 16.51 3.76
N GLN A 35 6.97 17.42 2.77
CA GLN A 35 6.06 17.29 1.61
C GLN A 35 6.43 16.12 0.72
N ALA A 36 7.72 15.84 0.52
CA ALA A 36 8.17 14.69 -0.25
C ALA A 36 7.78 13.36 0.42
N SER A 37 7.80 13.29 1.76
CA SER A 37 7.37 12.10 2.51
C SER A 37 5.86 11.85 2.39
N HIS A 38 5.03 12.89 2.42
CA HIS A 38 3.58 12.76 2.26
C HIS A 38 3.21 12.35 0.83
N MET A 39 3.85 12.92 -0.18
CA MET A 39 3.61 12.54 -1.58
C MET A 39 3.95 11.06 -1.85
N GLY A 40 5.01 10.54 -1.23
CA GLY A 40 5.36 9.12 -1.31
C GLY A 40 4.33 8.20 -0.64
N ALA A 41 3.84 8.60 0.54
CA ALA A 41 2.83 7.85 1.27
C ALA A 41 1.46 7.83 0.57
N ASP A 42 1.07 8.94 -0.07
CA ASP A 42 -0.17 9.01 -0.82
C ASP A 42 -0.10 8.23 -2.15
N ALA A 43 1.05 8.24 -2.83
CA ALA A 43 1.28 7.42 -4.01
C ALA A 43 1.23 5.92 -3.68
N HIS A 44 1.83 5.50 -2.56
CA HIS A 44 1.74 4.11 -2.09
C HIS A 44 0.30 3.72 -1.77
N HIS A 45 -0.44 4.57 -1.06
CA HIS A 45 -1.84 4.29 -0.73
C HIS A 45 -2.71 4.12 -1.99
N ALA A 46 -2.54 4.97 -3.01
CA ALA A 46 -3.26 4.83 -4.27
C ALA A 46 -2.95 3.50 -5.00
N VAL A 47 -1.72 2.97 -4.86
CA VAL A 47 -1.37 1.63 -5.37
C VAL A 47 -2.10 0.55 -4.59
N VAL A 48 -2.13 0.63 -3.25
CA VAL A 48 -2.87 -0.32 -2.38
C VAL A 48 -4.36 -0.34 -2.74
N GLU A 49 -4.99 0.82 -2.93
CA GLU A 49 -6.38 0.92 -3.36
C GLU A 49 -6.61 0.27 -4.73
N SER A 50 -5.78 0.60 -5.72
CA SER A 50 -5.90 0.05 -7.08
C SER A 50 -5.69 -1.46 -7.13
N HIS A 51 -4.69 -1.99 -6.42
CA HIS A 51 -4.45 -3.43 -6.32
C HIS A 51 -5.57 -4.10 -5.52
N GLY A 52 -6.09 -3.41 -4.48
CA GLY A 52 -7.24 -3.87 -3.71
C GLY A 52 -8.46 -4.08 -4.59
N ASP A 53 -8.88 -3.09 -5.36
CA ASP A 53 -10.01 -3.18 -6.28
C ASP A 53 -9.86 -4.36 -7.26
N GLN A 54 -8.65 -4.55 -7.78
CA GLN A 54 -8.35 -5.66 -8.69
C GLN A 54 -8.42 -7.03 -8.00
N ALA A 55 -7.87 -7.15 -6.80
CA ALA A 55 -7.83 -8.41 -6.06
C ALA A 55 -9.20 -8.81 -5.48
N MET A 56 -9.97 -7.82 -5.02
CA MET A 56 -11.25 -8.02 -4.35
C MET A 56 -12.42 -8.14 -5.33
N GLY A 57 -12.33 -7.51 -6.51
CA GLY A 57 -13.39 -7.48 -7.51
C GLY A 57 -14.55 -6.54 -7.18
N PHE A 58 -14.35 -5.63 -6.21
CA PHE A 58 -15.27 -4.55 -5.85
C PHE A 58 -14.51 -3.26 -5.55
N PRO A 59 -15.12 -2.08 -5.79
CA PRO A 59 -14.43 -0.81 -5.63
C PRO A 59 -14.29 -0.41 -4.16
N HIS A 60 -13.10 0.03 -3.75
CA HIS A 60 -12.81 0.49 -2.38
C HIS A 60 -13.63 1.73 -2.00
N ASP A 61 -13.91 2.63 -2.95
CA ASP A 61 -14.67 3.87 -2.73
C ASP A 61 -16.18 3.68 -2.50
N LYS A 62 -16.67 2.42 -2.51
CA LYS A 62 -18.05 2.04 -2.22
C LYS A 62 -18.15 1.03 -1.07
N THR A 63 -17.05 0.84 -0.35
CA THR A 63 -16.96 -0.14 0.71
C THR A 63 -16.20 0.41 1.90
N THR A 64 -16.61 -0.02 3.08
CA THR A 64 -15.90 0.28 4.33
C THR A 64 -15.19 -0.97 4.83
N HIS A 65 -13.89 -0.84 5.09
CA HIS A 65 -13.03 -1.88 5.66
C HIS A 65 -12.76 -1.59 7.13
N HIS A 66 -12.83 -2.63 7.96
CA HIS A 66 -12.39 -2.60 9.34
C HIS A 66 -11.49 -3.78 9.66
N PHE A 67 -10.42 -3.52 10.41
CA PHE A 67 -9.55 -4.53 10.98
C PHE A 67 -9.61 -4.44 12.50
N ARG A 68 -10.13 -5.48 13.14
CA ARG A 68 -10.34 -5.53 14.59
C ARG A 68 -9.27 -6.37 15.25
N ILE A 69 -8.63 -5.84 16.28
CA ILE A 69 -7.65 -6.58 17.09
C ILE A 69 -8.32 -6.94 18.41
N THR A 70 -8.36 -8.23 18.74
CA THR A 70 -8.96 -8.75 19.96
C THR A 70 -7.95 -9.56 20.77
N GLU A 71 -8.27 -9.89 22.01
CA GLU A 71 -7.38 -10.64 22.92
C GLU A 71 -6.93 -11.99 22.33
N HIS A 72 -7.78 -12.68 21.56
CA HIS A 72 -7.50 -14.00 21.00
C HIS A 72 -7.26 -14.00 19.48
N GLY A 73 -7.02 -12.83 18.87
CA GLY A 73 -6.80 -12.70 17.43
C GLY A 73 -7.39 -11.43 16.86
N GLY A 74 -8.40 -11.54 16.00
CA GLY A 74 -9.08 -10.39 15.43
C GLY A 74 -10.06 -10.72 14.33
N ALA A 75 -10.38 -9.70 13.50
CA ALA A 75 -11.29 -9.85 12.37
C ALA A 75 -10.96 -8.87 11.25
N ILE A 76 -11.27 -9.29 10.03
CA ILE A 76 -11.36 -8.47 8.82
C ILE A 76 -12.85 -8.33 8.50
N GLU A 77 -13.35 -7.13 8.41
CA GLU A 77 -14.74 -6.83 8.08
C GLU A 77 -14.78 -5.93 6.85
N VAL A 78 -15.65 -6.26 5.90
CA VAL A 78 -15.93 -5.42 4.74
C VAL A 78 -17.42 -5.33 4.54
N THR A 79 -17.92 -4.11 4.37
CA THR A 79 -19.34 -3.84 4.09
C THR A 79 -19.47 -2.86 2.94
N ALA A 80 -20.50 -3.02 2.13
CA ALA A 80 -20.91 -2.02 1.15
C ALA A 80 -21.50 -0.81 1.87
N ASP A 81 -21.20 0.39 1.39
CA ASP A 81 -21.71 1.66 1.95
C ASP A 81 -23.20 1.84 1.66
N ASP A 82 -23.69 1.30 0.52
CA ASP A 82 -25.11 1.22 0.21
C ASP A 82 -25.65 -0.20 0.42
N LEU A 83 -26.48 -0.38 1.44
CA LEU A 83 -27.13 -1.67 1.72
C LEU A 83 -28.09 -2.15 0.64
N LYS A 84 -28.41 -1.31 -0.37
CA LYS A 84 -29.22 -1.68 -1.53
C LYS A 84 -28.37 -2.20 -2.69
N ASP A 85 -27.04 -2.03 -2.65
CA ASP A 85 -26.14 -2.55 -3.66
C ASP A 85 -25.90 -4.07 -3.43
N SER A 86 -26.93 -4.85 -3.76
CA SER A 86 -26.89 -6.31 -3.58
C SER A 86 -25.76 -6.98 -4.35
N THR A 87 -25.38 -6.45 -5.51
CA THR A 87 -24.26 -6.99 -6.31
C THR A 87 -22.94 -6.84 -5.60
N ASN A 88 -22.67 -5.65 -5.05
CA ASN A 88 -21.45 -5.38 -4.31
C ASN A 88 -21.40 -6.23 -3.02
N ILE A 89 -22.52 -6.29 -2.28
CA ILE A 89 -22.63 -7.12 -1.07
C ILE A 89 -22.32 -8.60 -1.35
N GLU A 90 -22.83 -9.16 -2.44
CA GLU A 90 -22.58 -10.56 -2.80
C GLU A 90 -21.13 -10.79 -3.24
N THR A 91 -20.53 -9.83 -3.95
CA THR A 91 -19.10 -9.89 -4.31
C THR A 91 -18.21 -9.86 -3.07
N ILE A 92 -18.50 -8.98 -2.11
CA ILE A 92 -17.79 -8.91 -0.82
C ILE A 92 -17.88 -10.25 -0.07
N ARG A 93 -19.08 -10.82 0.02
CA ARG A 93 -19.32 -12.10 0.70
C ARG A 93 -18.53 -13.24 0.06
N THR A 94 -18.57 -13.33 -1.25
CA THR A 94 -17.82 -14.34 -2.02
C THR A 94 -16.32 -14.20 -1.81
N HIS A 95 -15.81 -12.97 -1.89
CA HIS A 95 -14.39 -12.69 -1.68
C HIS A 95 -13.95 -13.07 -0.25
N LEU A 96 -14.66 -12.63 0.79
CA LEU A 96 -14.28 -12.91 2.17
C LEU A 96 -14.40 -14.40 2.54
N ALA A 97 -15.38 -15.11 1.98
CA ALA A 97 -15.45 -16.56 2.14
C ALA A 97 -14.23 -17.25 1.53
N HIS A 98 -13.80 -16.81 0.34
CA HIS A 98 -12.57 -17.29 -0.32
C HIS A 98 -11.33 -16.95 0.52
N ILE A 99 -11.20 -15.70 1.03
CA ILE A 99 -10.09 -15.28 1.89
C ILE A 99 -9.98 -16.17 3.14
N ALA A 100 -11.09 -16.47 3.81
CA ALA A 100 -11.06 -17.36 4.97
C ALA A 100 -10.51 -18.76 4.63
N GLN A 101 -10.86 -19.28 3.46
CA GLN A 101 -10.38 -20.57 2.99
C GLN A 101 -8.88 -20.53 2.68
N VAL A 102 -8.43 -19.63 1.78
CA VAL A 102 -7.02 -19.62 1.34
C VAL A 102 -6.05 -19.26 2.46
N PHE A 103 -6.46 -18.38 3.40
CA PHE A 103 -5.65 -18.08 4.57
C PHE A 103 -5.52 -19.30 5.50
N SER A 104 -6.57 -20.11 5.65
CA SER A 104 -6.50 -21.35 6.42
C SER A 104 -5.54 -22.38 5.79
N GLU A 105 -5.37 -22.33 4.48
CA GLU A 105 -4.42 -23.15 3.73
C GLU A 105 -2.98 -22.56 3.79
N GLY A 106 -2.81 -21.35 4.33
CA GLY A 106 -1.54 -20.63 4.43
C GLY A 106 -1.19 -19.86 3.15
N ASP A 107 -2.16 -19.64 2.26
CA ASP A 107 -1.97 -18.79 1.09
C ASP A 107 -2.35 -17.34 1.41
N PHE A 108 -1.35 -16.47 1.39
CA PHE A 108 -1.45 -15.02 1.59
C PHE A 108 -1.03 -14.25 0.34
N SER A 109 -1.26 -14.82 -0.85
CA SER A 109 -0.92 -14.17 -2.12
C SER A 109 -1.72 -12.88 -2.33
N THR A 110 -2.98 -12.84 -1.88
CA THR A 110 -3.82 -11.63 -1.98
C THR A 110 -3.22 -10.42 -1.26
N PRO A 111 -2.91 -10.46 0.06
CA PRO A 111 -2.28 -9.31 0.71
C PRO A 111 -0.87 -9.03 0.18
N LEU A 112 -0.11 -10.03 -0.27
CA LEU A 112 1.17 -9.81 -0.94
C LEU A 112 1.00 -8.95 -2.22
N PHE A 113 -0.01 -9.27 -3.03
CA PHE A 113 -0.31 -8.52 -4.25
C PHE A 113 -0.81 -7.11 -3.96
N VAL A 114 -1.72 -6.94 -2.99
CA VAL A 114 -2.31 -5.63 -2.63
C VAL A 114 -1.23 -4.67 -2.15
N HIS A 115 -0.31 -5.13 -1.30
CA HIS A 115 0.71 -4.29 -0.65
C HIS A 115 2.07 -4.28 -1.35
N ASP A 116 2.22 -5.03 -2.45
CA ASP A 116 3.50 -5.22 -3.17
C ASP A 116 4.68 -5.59 -2.24
N SER A 117 4.36 -6.23 -1.13
CA SER A 117 5.31 -6.64 -0.08
C SER A 117 4.70 -7.74 0.80
N ILE A 118 5.55 -8.48 1.52
CA ILE A 118 5.07 -9.45 2.50
C ILE A 118 4.66 -8.70 3.77
N PRO A 119 3.36 -8.64 4.13
CA PRO A 119 2.94 -7.98 5.35
C PRO A 119 3.56 -8.61 6.61
N PRO A 120 3.87 -7.81 7.65
CA PRO A 120 4.32 -8.31 8.94
C PRO A 120 3.42 -9.44 9.46
N GLY A 121 4.02 -10.43 10.12
CA GLY A 121 3.29 -11.59 10.66
C GLY A 121 3.03 -12.71 9.66
N VAL A 122 2.87 -12.45 8.35
CA VAL A 122 2.48 -13.44 7.33
C VAL A 122 3.39 -14.66 7.30
N THR A 123 4.72 -14.49 7.36
CA THR A 123 5.66 -15.61 7.36
C THR A 123 5.43 -16.55 8.54
N THR A 124 5.20 -16.01 9.72
CA THR A 124 4.90 -16.78 10.93
C THR A 124 3.53 -17.43 10.86
N MET A 125 2.52 -16.72 10.37
CA MET A 125 1.17 -17.26 10.18
C MET A 125 1.17 -18.45 9.21
N LYS A 126 1.94 -18.39 8.13
CA LYS A 126 2.12 -19.53 7.20
C LYS A 126 2.75 -20.74 7.88
N LEU A 127 3.78 -20.54 8.68
CA LEU A 127 4.47 -21.60 9.41
C LEU A 127 3.59 -22.24 10.49
N LEU A 128 2.73 -21.47 11.12
CA LEU A 128 1.86 -21.88 12.22
C LEU A 128 0.39 -22.02 11.81
N LYS A 129 0.09 -22.21 10.53
CA LYS A 129 -1.29 -22.23 10.02
C LYS A 129 -2.21 -23.23 10.73
N GLU A 130 -1.69 -24.39 11.13
CA GLU A 130 -2.44 -25.42 11.87
C GLU A 130 -2.87 -24.97 13.29
N LYS A 131 -2.30 -23.86 13.78
CA LYS A 131 -2.62 -23.25 15.09
C LYS A 131 -3.50 -22.02 14.96
N ILE A 132 -3.86 -21.63 13.73
CA ILE A 132 -4.67 -20.46 13.44
C ILE A 132 -6.00 -20.90 12.86
N HIS A 133 -7.07 -20.37 13.42
CA HIS A 133 -8.41 -20.68 12.96
C HIS A 133 -9.03 -19.46 12.26
N PHE A 134 -9.39 -19.62 10.98
CA PHE A 134 -10.12 -18.63 10.19
C PHE A 134 -11.57 -19.09 10.04
N ALA A 135 -12.51 -18.14 10.19
CA ALA A 135 -13.92 -18.44 9.99
C ALA A 135 -14.63 -17.26 9.32
N TYR A 136 -15.30 -17.53 8.22
CA TYR A 136 -16.16 -16.58 7.55
C TYR A 136 -17.53 -16.50 8.21
N GLN A 137 -18.09 -15.29 8.27
CA GLN A 137 -19.44 -15.00 8.72
C GLN A 137 -20.06 -13.91 7.84
N PRO A 138 -21.26 -14.13 7.27
CA PRO A 138 -21.97 -13.08 6.56
C PRO A 138 -22.45 -11.99 7.53
N LEU A 139 -22.37 -10.73 7.06
CA LEU A 139 -22.99 -9.55 7.69
C LEU A 139 -24.10 -9.03 6.78
N GLU A 140 -24.96 -8.14 7.31
CA GLU A 140 -26.07 -7.56 6.54
C GLU A 140 -25.55 -6.89 5.25
N GLY A 141 -24.53 -6.01 5.36
CA GLY A 141 -23.94 -5.29 4.22
C GLY A 141 -22.70 -5.94 3.60
N GLY A 142 -22.32 -7.16 3.99
CA GLY A 142 -21.07 -7.76 3.52
C GLY A 142 -20.66 -9.00 4.27
N GLY A 143 -19.45 -9.02 4.85
CA GLY A 143 -18.94 -10.18 5.57
C GLY A 143 -17.82 -9.86 6.56
N ARG A 144 -17.49 -10.88 7.34
CA ARG A 144 -16.41 -10.88 8.33
C ARG A 144 -15.60 -12.16 8.21
N VAL A 145 -14.28 -12.04 8.28
CA VAL A 145 -13.37 -13.16 8.53
C VAL A 145 -12.78 -12.98 9.92
N SER A 146 -13.14 -13.85 10.85
CA SER A 146 -12.48 -13.91 12.15
C SER A 146 -11.19 -14.74 12.05
N VAL A 147 -10.16 -14.33 12.78
CA VAL A 147 -8.90 -15.05 12.91
C VAL A 147 -8.58 -15.22 14.40
N LYS A 148 -8.27 -16.44 14.83
CA LYS A 148 -8.02 -16.76 16.26
C LYS A 148 -6.87 -17.73 16.41
N SER A 149 -6.17 -17.63 17.54
CA SER A 149 -5.15 -18.59 17.95
C SER A 149 -4.98 -18.59 19.47
N GLU A 150 -4.72 -19.78 20.03
CA GLU A 150 -4.29 -19.96 21.43
C GLU A 150 -2.76 -20.03 21.54
N ASP A 151 -2.04 -20.11 20.43
CA ASP A 151 -0.58 -20.08 20.39
C ASP A 151 -0.08 -18.64 20.45
N ALA A 152 0.72 -18.30 21.46
CA ALA A 152 1.16 -16.93 21.68
C ALA A 152 2.00 -16.34 20.51
N VAL A 153 2.76 -17.19 19.79
CA VAL A 153 3.59 -16.75 18.65
C VAL A 153 2.70 -16.48 17.44
N ALA A 154 1.73 -17.35 17.19
CA ALA A 154 0.76 -17.16 16.13
C ALA A 154 -0.13 -15.92 16.41
N LEU A 155 -0.56 -15.75 17.67
CA LEU A 155 -1.36 -14.59 18.10
C LEU A 155 -0.60 -13.25 17.87
N ALA A 156 0.67 -13.19 18.26
CA ALA A 156 1.50 -12.02 18.01
C ALA A 156 1.59 -11.72 16.50
N ALA A 157 1.79 -12.74 15.66
CA ALA A 157 1.86 -12.60 14.22
C ALA A 157 0.53 -12.11 13.61
N ILE A 158 -0.62 -12.60 14.11
CA ILE A 158 -1.95 -12.11 13.71
C ILE A 158 -2.09 -10.63 14.05
N HIS A 159 -1.69 -10.22 15.25
CA HIS A 159 -1.77 -8.82 15.66
C HIS A 159 -0.87 -7.92 14.81
N ASP A 160 0.34 -8.35 14.46
CA ASP A 160 1.25 -7.59 13.60
C ASP A 160 0.66 -7.45 12.19
N PHE A 161 0.07 -8.51 11.64
CA PHE A 161 -0.64 -8.48 10.37
C PHE A 161 -1.80 -7.49 10.39
N LEU A 162 -2.67 -7.54 11.40
CA LEU A 162 -3.83 -6.64 11.49
C LEU A 162 -3.42 -5.18 11.70
N ARG A 163 -2.40 -4.88 12.51
CA ARG A 163 -1.87 -3.51 12.67
C ARG A 163 -1.34 -2.95 11.37
N PHE A 164 -0.64 -3.79 10.60
CA PHE A 164 -0.18 -3.40 9.28
C PHE A 164 -1.35 -3.07 8.36
N GLN A 165 -2.38 -3.93 8.29
CA GLN A 165 -3.58 -3.67 7.49
C GLN A 165 -4.26 -2.35 7.88
N ILE A 166 -4.47 -2.08 9.18
CA ILE A 166 -5.05 -0.82 9.67
C ILE A 166 -4.25 0.39 9.16
N THR A 167 -2.92 0.30 9.24
CA THR A 167 -2.02 1.41 8.90
C THR A 167 -1.98 1.64 7.40
N ASP A 168 -1.83 0.58 6.62
CA ASP A 168 -1.60 0.65 5.19
C ASP A 168 -2.88 0.98 4.41
N HIS A 169 -4.03 0.44 4.85
CA HIS A 169 -5.35 0.82 4.33
C HIS A 169 -5.93 2.10 4.94
N ARG A 170 -5.25 2.71 5.92
CA ARG A 170 -5.67 3.96 6.60
C ARG A 170 -7.10 3.90 7.14
N THR A 171 -7.53 2.75 7.66
CA THR A 171 -8.92 2.56 8.12
C THR A 171 -9.28 3.36 9.37
N GLY A 172 -8.28 3.82 10.13
CA GLY A 172 -8.48 4.55 11.39
C GLY A 172 -8.89 3.66 12.56
N ASP A 173 -8.90 2.36 12.41
CA ASP A 173 -9.21 1.43 13.50
C ASP A 173 -8.13 1.47 14.60
N PRO A 174 -8.46 1.12 15.84
CA PRO A 174 -7.50 1.09 16.95
C PRO A 174 -6.39 0.05 16.73
N LEU A 175 -5.13 0.46 16.93
CA LEU A 175 -3.96 -0.43 16.86
C LEU A 175 -3.77 -1.29 18.13
N GLN A 176 -4.53 -1.03 19.18
CA GLN A 176 -4.52 -1.74 20.44
C GLN A 176 -5.59 -2.83 20.45
N VAL A 177 -5.37 -3.85 21.28
CA VAL A 177 -6.37 -4.88 21.56
C VAL A 177 -7.63 -4.21 22.14
N ALA A 178 -8.78 -4.46 21.53
CA ALA A 178 -10.04 -3.99 22.08
C ALA A 178 -10.28 -4.60 23.48
N ALA A 179 -10.65 -3.77 24.46
CA ALA A 179 -11.05 -4.29 25.76
C ALA A 179 -12.26 -5.23 25.60
N ALA A 180 -12.24 -6.35 26.33
CA ALA A 180 -13.37 -7.25 26.35
C ALA A 180 -14.61 -6.49 26.86
N GLN A 181 -15.69 -6.47 26.07
CA GLN A 181 -16.99 -5.92 26.46
C GLN A 181 -17.82 -7.01 27.12
#